data_a556800cd0e2db5f0141149a56f8c231
#
_entry.id   a556800cd0e2db5f0141149a56f8c231
#
_cell.length_a   1.000
_cell.length_b   1.000
_cell.length_c   1.000
_cell.angle_alpha   90.00
_cell.angle_beta   90.00
_cell.angle_gamma   90.00
#
_symmetry.space_group_name_H-M   'P 1'
#
loop_
_entity.id
_entity.type
_entity.pdbx_description
1 polymer ?
#
loop_
_entity_poly.entity_id
_entity_poly.type
_entity_poly.pdbx_seq_one_letter_code
_entity_poly.pdbx_strand_id
1 'polypeptide(L)'
;MWEYDPAPETADPKLKAKYDLFIGGRFVSPKSGKYFDSINPATEETLAQIALANQADVDAAYQAAQKAFGAWSKLPGAERGKYLYRIARLIQDRAREFAVAETMDGGKPIKESRDFDVPMAAAHFFYHAGWADKLEYAVPGATIAPLGVVGQVIPWNFPLLMLAWKIAPALAMGNTVVLKPAETTSVTALKFAELLQEAELPAGVVNIVCGAGETGAAVVTHPMAAKIAFTGSTEVGKVIMRQLAGTDKKLTLELGGKAANIVFDDSPVDQAVEGVVNGIFFNQGHVCCAGSRLLVQESIAEMFVAKLRNRVDVLRVGNPLDKNTDVGAINSRAQLDRICELVDSGVAAGADMYQSGVCQLPARGYYFKPTVFTGVTQSHRIAREEIFGPVLSVLTFRTLEEAVEKANNTMYGLSAGVWTDKGSRILKMSTLLKAGVVWANTFNKFDPSSPFGGYKESGFGREGGRQGLMDYGKVV
;
A
#
# COMPACT_ATOMS: atom_id res chain seq x y z
N MET A 1 -18.59 29.85 -1.87
CA MET A 1 -17.57 28.80 -1.69
C MET A 1 -16.38 29.48 -1.01
N TRP A 2 -15.82 28.88 0.04
CA TRP A 2 -14.63 29.45 0.66
C TRP A 2 -13.44 29.26 -0.28
N GLU A 3 -12.76 30.35 -0.60
CA GLU A 3 -11.45 30.29 -1.26
C GLU A 3 -10.38 30.17 -0.17
N TYR A 4 -9.50 29.19 -0.29
CA TYR A 4 -8.39 29.04 0.62
C TYR A 4 -7.11 29.43 -0.10
N ASP A 5 -6.29 30.21 0.57
CA ASP A 5 -4.97 30.48 0.08
C ASP A 5 -4.12 29.21 0.02
N PRO A 6 -3.23 29.08 -0.98
CA PRO A 6 -2.28 27.97 -1.01
C PRO A 6 -1.45 27.90 0.28
N ALA A 7 -1.32 26.71 0.83
CA ALA A 7 -0.53 26.44 2.04
C ALA A 7 0.51 25.35 1.79
N PRO A 8 1.52 25.60 0.91
CA PRO A 8 2.49 24.59 0.53
C PRO A 8 3.37 24.16 1.70
N GLU A 9 3.74 22.89 1.72
CA GLU A 9 4.76 22.38 2.62
C GLU A 9 6.14 22.92 2.20
N THR A 10 6.92 23.36 3.17
CA THR A 10 8.21 24.01 2.94
C THR A 10 9.40 23.26 3.53
N ALA A 11 9.18 22.09 4.15
CA ALA A 11 10.27 21.28 4.66
C ALA A 11 11.13 20.76 3.50
N ASP A 12 12.44 20.88 3.63
CA ASP A 12 13.39 20.33 2.67
C ASP A 12 13.43 18.79 2.78
N PRO A 13 13.09 18.04 1.72
CA PRO A 13 13.18 16.59 1.72
C PRO A 13 14.62 16.07 1.63
N LYS A 14 15.63 16.95 1.48
CA LYS A 14 17.05 16.62 1.34
C LYS A 14 17.30 15.53 0.30
N LEU A 15 16.72 15.72 -0.88
CA LEU A 15 16.91 14.80 -2.00
C LEU A 15 18.33 14.94 -2.57
N LYS A 16 18.94 13.80 -2.92
CA LYS A 16 20.16 13.76 -3.69
C LYS A 16 19.83 13.73 -5.19
N ALA A 17 20.66 14.33 -6.01
CA ALA A 17 20.53 14.26 -7.47
C ALA A 17 20.70 12.81 -7.99
N LYS A 18 21.37 11.95 -7.22
CA LYS A 18 21.67 10.57 -7.58
C LYS A 18 21.72 9.67 -6.37
N TYR A 19 21.10 8.48 -6.48
CA TYR A 19 21.09 7.46 -5.45
C TYR A 19 21.67 6.14 -5.99
N ASP A 20 22.59 5.57 -5.23
CA ASP A 20 23.17 4.24 -5.45
C ASP A 20 22.36 3.13 -4.76
N LEU A 21 22.65 1.87 -5.08
CA LEU A 21 22.07 0.71 -4.39
C LEU A 21 22.58 0.65 -2.93
N PHE A 22 21.79 0.08 -2.02
CA PHE A 22 22.22 -0.14 -0.65
C PHE A 22 22.50 -1.63 -0.40
N ILE A 23 23.78 -2.01 -0.34
CA ILE A 23 24.20 -3.41 -0.21
C ILE A 23 25.31 -3.52 0.84
N GLY A 24 25.16 -4.45 1.79
CA GLY A 24 26.17 -4.70 2.82
C GLY A 24 26.40 -3.49 3.74
N GLY A 25 25.34 -2.70 4.04
CA GLY A 25 25.40 -1.56 4.95
C GLY A 25 25.96 -0.26 4.32
N ARG A 26 26.18 -0.21 3.02
CA ARG A 26 26.73 0.94 2.31
C ARG A 26 26.07 1.17 0.95
N PHE A 27 26.14 2.40 0.49
CA PHE A 27 25.74 2.73 -0.88
C PHE A 27 26.83 2.28 -1.86
N VAL A 28 26.40 1.61 -2.94
CA VAL A 28 27.29 1.05 -3.98
C VAL A 28 26.70 1.33 -5.36
N SER A 29 27.53 1.78 -6.29
CA SER A 29 27.12 2.00 -7.66
C SER A 29 26.70 0.68 -8.33
N PRO A 30 25.69 0.68 -9.23
CA PRO A 30 25.27 -0.52 -9.92
C PRO A 30 26.38 -1.04 -10.82
N LYS A 31 26.59 -2.36 -10.87
CA LYS A 31 27.66 -2.98 -11.67
C LYS A 31 27.54 -2.69 -13.18
N SER A 32 26.32 -2.43 -13.64
CA SER A 32 26.06 -2.02 -15.03
C SER A 32 26.42 -0.55 -15.32
N GLY A 33 26.62 0.27 -14.28
CA GLY A 33 26.73 1.73 -14.41
C GLY A 33 25.47 2.44 -14.83
N LYS A 34 24.32 1.75 -14.94
CA LYS A 34 23.05 2.30 -15.44
C LYS A 34 22.19 2.88 -14.31
N TYR A 35 21.47 3.95 -14.64
CA TYR A 35 20.52 4.62 -13.75
C TYR A 35 19.23 4.90 -14.53
N PHE A 36 18.13 5.13 -13.82
CA PHE A 36 16.85 5.58 -14.36
C PHE A 36 16.37 6.79 -13.58
N ASP A 37 15.52 7.60 -14.18
CA ASP A 37 14.99 8.80 -13.55
C ASP A 37 13.77 8.46 -12.68
N SER A 38 13.75 8.99 -11.43
CA SER A 38 12.53 9.12 -10.63
C SER A 38 11.86 10.43 -11.03
N ILE A 39 10.57 10.37 -11.37
CA ILE A 39 9.81 11.50 -11.89
C ILE A 39 8.78 11.96 -10.86
N ASN A 40 8.72 13.25 -10.59
CA ASN A 40 7.62 13.84 -9.84
C ASN A 40 6.33 13.82 -10.67
N PRO A 41 5.30 13.04 -10.32
CA PRO A 41 4.10 12.95 -11.14
C PRO A 41 3.26 14.23 -11.16
N ALA A 42 3.49 15.14 -10.21
CA ALA A 42 2.79 16.42 -10.14
C ALA A 42 3.36 17.47 -11.10
N THR A 43 4.66 17.37 -11.45
CA THR A 43 5.36 18.37 -12.29
C THR A 43 5.99 17.77 -13.55
N GLU A 44 6.06 16.45 -13.65
CA GLU A 44 6.77 15.70 -14.71
C GLU A 44 8.27 16.00 -14.76
N GLU A 45 8.84 16.47 -13.67
CA GLU A 45 10.28 16.78 -13.56
C GLU A 45 11.03 15.62 -12.91
N THR A 46 12.28 15.44 -13.32
CA THR A 46 13.16 14.45 -12.69
C THR A 46 13.52 14.89 -11.27
N LEU A 47 13.24 14.04 -10.29
CA LEU A 47 13.60 14.24 -8.89
C LEU A 47 15.03 13.79 -8.60
N ALA A 48 15.42 12.65 -9.14
CA ALA A 48 16.71 12.03 -8.92
C ALA A 48 16.99 10.93 -9.93
N GLN A 49 18.26 10.59 -10.12
CA GLN A 49 18.69 9.39 -10.81
C GLN A 49 18.85 8.23 -9.82
N ILE A 50 18.23 7.09 -10.10
CA ILE A 50 18.21 5.90 -9.25
C ILE A 50 19.00 4.78 -9.92
N ALA A 51 19.88 4.14 -9.18
CA ALA A 51 20.69 3.03 -9.67
C ALA A 51 19.83 1.86 -10.16
N LEU A 52 20.12 1.34 -11.36
CA LEU A 52 19.47 0.20 -11.98
C LEU A 52 20.26 -1.09 -11.70
N ALA A 53 19.79 -1.88 -10.72
CA ALA A 53 20.41 -3.16 -10.38
C ALA A 53 20.20 -4.20 -11.47
N ASN A 54 21.24 -4.95 -11.76
CA ASN A 54 21.19 -6.16 -12.59
C ASN A 54 21.29 -7.44 -11.72
N GLN A 55 21.31 -8.62 -12.35
CA GLN A 55 21.43 -9.90 -11.65
C GLN A 55 22.64 -9.93 -10.70
N ALA A 56 23.81 -9.45 -11.13
CA ALA A 56 25.01 -9.49 -10.31
C ALA A 56 24.98 -8.57 -9.08
N ASP A 57 24.17 -7.50 -9.11
CA ASP A 57 23.90 -6.65 -7.95
C ASP A 57 22.95 -7.36 -6.98
N VAL A 58 21.92 -8.05 -7.49
CA VAL A 58 20.99 -8.87 -6.70
C VAL A 58 21.75 -10.02 -6.02
N ASP A 59 22.62 -10.72 -6.75
CA ASP A 59 23.48 -11.76 -6.18
C ASP A 59 24.33 -11.22 -5.03
N ALA A 60 24.97 -10.05 -5.20
CA ALA A 60 25.75 -9.39 -4.16
C ALA A 60 24.90 -9.04 -2.92
N ALA A 61 23.66 -8.57 -3.12
CA ALA A 61 22.72 -8.28 -2.04
C ALA A 61 22.34 -9.54 -1.25
N TYR A 62 22.02 -10.64 -1.94
CA TYR A 62 21.72 -11.93 -1.29
C TYR A 62 22.92 -12.52 -0.56
N GLN A 63 24.12 -12.42 -1.12
CA GLN A 63 25.37 -12.84 -0.45
C GLN A 63 25.62 -12.03 0.83
N ALA A 64 25.42 -10.70 0.79
CA ALA A 64 25.54 -9.85 1.97
C ALA A 64 24.49 -10.21 3.03
N ALA A 65 23.22 -10.44 2.63
CA ALA A 65 22.17 -10.87 3.53
C ALA A 65 22.43 -12.23 4.15
N GLN A 66 22.89 -13.23 3.37
CA GLN A 66 23.24 -14.56 3.86
C GLN A 66 24.38 -14.52 4.86
N LYS A 67 25.40 -13.71 4.59
CA LYS A 67 26.53 -13.52 5.53
C LYS A 67 26.07 -12.91 6.85
N ALA A 68 25.19 -11.90 6.81
CA ALA A 68 24.66 -11.25 8.00
C ALA A 68 23.70 -12.14 8.81
N PHE A 69 22.96 -13.03 8.14
CA PHE A 69 21.96 -13.91 8.76
C PHE A 69 22.53 -14.74 9.91
N GLY A 70 23.73 -15.29 9.75
CA GLY A 70 24.36 -16.15 10.77
C GLY A 70 24.55 -15.49 12.14
N ALA A 71 24.88 -14.20 12.16
CA ALA A 71 25.02 -13.41 13.39
C ALA A 71 23.67 -12.81 13.84
N TRP A 72 22.91 -12.24 12.90
CA TRP A 72 21.63 -11.57 13.19
C TRP A 72 20.58 -12.52 13.77
N SER A 73 20.44 -13.72 13.22
CA SER A 73 19.47 -14.72 13.69
C SER A 73 19.75 -15.23 15.10
N LYS A 74 21.01 -15.20 15.53
CA LYS A 74 21.47 -15.62 16.87
C LYS A 74 21.46 -14.47 17.88
N LEU A 75 21.31 -13.22 17.42
CA LEU A 75 21.25 -12.08 18.31
C LEU A 75 20.01 -12.21 19.21
N PRO A 76 20.12 -12.01 20.54
CA PRO A 76 18.97 -12.05 21.43
C PRO A 76 17.84 -11.15 20.95
N GLY A 77 16.58 -11.59 21.09
CA GLY A 77 15.42 -10.83 20.64
C GLY A 77 15.35 -9.41 21.19
N ALA A 78 15.72 -9.24 22.47
CA ALA A 78 15.80 -7.93 23.11
C ALA A 78 16.81 -6.98 22.41
N GLU A 79 17.93 -7.51 21.92
CA GLU A 79 18.92 -6.71 21.19
C GLU A 79 18.40 -6.35 19.78
N ARG A 80 17.74 -7.29 19.07
CA ARG A 80 17.08 -6.96 17.79
C ARG A 80 16.00 -5.89 17.98
N GLY A 81 15.21 -5.99 19.06
CA GLY A 81 14.20 -4.99 19.42
C GLY A 81 14.76 -3.58 19.56
N LYS A 82 15.97 -3.42 20.14
CA LYS A 82 16.61 -2.10 20.26
C LYS A 82 16.86 -1.44 18.91
N TYR A 83 17.28 -2.18 17.90
CA TYR A 83 17.46 -1.65 16.53
C TYR A 83 16.12 -1.20 15.94
N LEU A 84 15.06 -2.01 16.10
CA LEU A 84 13.72 -1.65 15.59
C LEU A 84 13.17 -0.40 16.30
N TYR A 85 13.33 -0.29 17.61
CA TYR A 85 12.96 0.93 18.37
C TYR A 85 13.73 2.15 17.87
N ARG A 86 15.05 2.03 17.65
CA ARG A 86 15.88 3.11 17.12
C ARG A 86 15.41 3.54 15.73
N ILE A 87 15.16 2.59 14.84
CA ILE A 87 14.60 2.86 13.50
C ILE A 87 13.27 3.61 13.59
N ALA A 88 12.34 3.15 14.44
CA ALA A 88 11.05 3.79 14.63
C ALA A 88 11.19 5.24 15.10
N ARG A 89 12.09 5.51 16.06
CA ARG A 89 12.38 6.87 16.55
C ARG A 89 12.98 7.76 15.46
N LEU A 90 13.93 7.25 14.70
CA LEU A 90 14.54 8.00 13.59
C LEU A 90 13.54 8.33 12.48
N ILE A 91 12.56 7.43 12.19
CA ILE A 91 11.44 7.75 11.29
C ILE A 91 10.62 8.92 11.85
N GLN A 92 10.32 8.93 13.16
CA GLN A 92 9.59 10.04 13.78
C GLN A 92 10.39 11.35 13.76
N ASP A 93 11.68 11.30 14.07
CA ASP A 93 12.54 12.48 14.10
C ASP A 93 12.71 13.12 12.71
N ARG A 94 12.68 12.30 11.64
CA ARG A 94 12.77 12.73 10.25
C ARG A 94 11.40 12.74 9.53
N ALA A 95 10.28 12.75 10.27
CA ALA A 95 8.95 12.51 9.70
C ALA A 95 8.58 13.48 8.58
N ARG A 96 8.84 14.77 8.73
CA ARG A 96 8.53 15.77 7.68
C ARG A 96 9.38 15.57 6.42
N GLU A 97 10.65 15.25 6.58
CA GLU A 97 11.55 14.95 5.47
C GLU A 97 11.05 13.75 4.66
N PHE A 98 10.66 12.66 5.33
CA PHE A 98 10.07 11.48 4.68
C PHE A 98 8.73 11.78 4.01
N ALA A 99 7.85 12.52 4.69
CA ALA A 99 6.54 12.84 4.15
C ALA A 99 6.64 13.67 2.85
N VAL A 100 7.53 14.67 2.80
CA VAL A 100 7.73 15.48 1.59
C VAL A 100 8.34 14.64 0.47
N ALA A 101 9.34 13.81 0.76
CA ALA A 101 9.94 12.91 -0.22
C ALA A 101 8.91 11.94 -0.80
N GLU A 102 8.07 11.33 0.03
CA GLU A 102 7.00 10.41 -0.38
C GLU A 102 5.94 11.10 -1.23
N THR A 103 5.55 12.33 -0.87
CA THR A 103 4.62 13.14 -1.64
C THR A 103 5.17 13.50 -3.01
N MET A 104 6.43 13.91 -3.10
CA MET A 104 7.05 14.27 -4.38
C MET A 104 7.27 13.07 -5.29
N ASP A 105 7.67 11.94 -4.74
CA ASP A 105 7.95 10.70 -5.49
C ASP A 105 6.67 9.96 -5.90
N GLY A 106 5.61 10.01 -5.07
CA GLY A 106 4.37 9.25 -5.26
C GLY A 106 3.19 10.05 -5.82
N GLY A 107 3.19 11.38 -5.66
CA GLY A 107 2.09 12.27 -6.08
C GLY A 107 0.94 12.40 -5.09
N LYS A 108 0.96 11.72 -3.93
CA LYS A 108 -0.10 11.79 -2.92
C LYS A 108 -0.09 13.10 -2.14
N PRO A 109 -1.23 13.55 -1.60
CA PRO A 109 -1.28 14.77 -0.77
C PRO A 109 -0.38 14.69 0.46
N ILE A 110 0.34 15.78 0.74
CA ILE A 110 1.26 15.87 1.90
C ILE A 110 0.58 15.57 3.23
N LYS A 111 -0.70 15.92 3.39
CA LYS A 111 -1.45 15.60 4.60
C LYS A 111 -1.57 14.09 4.85
N GLU A 112 -1.62 13.29 3.80
CA GLU A 112 -1.71 11.83 3.90
C GLU A 112 -0.34 11.21 4.21
N SER A 113 0.71 11.63 3.51
CA SER A 113 2.08 11.18 3.82
C SER A 113 2.48 11.54 5.24
N ARG A 114 2.16 12.78 5.69
CA ARG A 114 2.53 13.31 7.01
C ARG A 114 1.70 12.70 8.15
N ASP A 115 0.37 12.58 7.97
CA ASP A 115 -0.56 12.28 9.06
C ASP A 115 -0.91 10.78 9.12
N PHE A 116 -0.63 10.03 8.04
CA PHE A 116 -0.93 8.61 7.98
C PHE A 116 0.31 7.75 7.67
N ASP A 117 0.98 7.91 6.52
CA ASP A 117 2.00 6.97 6.06
C ASP A 117 3.21 6.89 6.98
N VAL A 118 3.82 8.04 7.27
CA VAL A 118 5.04 8.09 8.10
C VAL A 118 4.78 7.67 9.55
N PRO A 119 3.72 8.18 10.24
CA PRO A 119 3.37 7.71 11.57
C PRO A 119 3.07 6.21 11.63
N MET A 120 2.35 5.68 10.63
CA MET A 120 2.00 4.26 10.58
C MET A 120 3.24 3.38 10.32
N ALA A 121 4.17 3.82 9.47
CA ALA A 121 5.43 3.13 9.26
C ALA A 121 6.24 3.02 10.56
N ALA A 122 6.37 4.12 11.32
CA ALA A 122 7.02 4.11 12.63
C ALA A 122 6.30 3.18 13.62
N ALA A 123 4.96 3.20 13.63
CA ALA A 123 4.15 2.36 14.51
C ALA A 123 4.36 0.86 14.24
N HIS A 124 4.54 0.43 12.98
CA HIS A 124 4.88 -0.95 12.64
C HIS A 124 6.25 -1.38 13.19
N PHE A 125 7.26 -0.50 13.12
CA PHE A 125 8.56 -0.79 13.74
C PHE A 125 8.46 -0.89 15.25
N PHE A 126 7.72 0.01 15.92
CA PHE A 126 7.48 -0.06 17.38
C PHE A 126 6.76 -1.36 17.77
N TYR A 127 5.69 -1.71 17.06
CA TYR A 127 4.92 -2.93 17.34
C TYR A 127 5.77 -4.18 17.25
N HIS A 128 6.52 -4.34 16.16
CA HIS A 128 7.36 -5.51 15.95
C HIS A 128 8.62 -5.52 16.84
N ALA A 129 9.13 -4.34 17.23
CA ALA A 129 10.17 -4.25 18.26
C ALA A 129 9.71 -4.87 19.58
N GLY A 130 8.44 -4.60 19.96
CA GLY A 130 7.81 -5.18 21.15
C GLY A 130 7.61 -6.71 21.08
N TRP A 131 7.62 -7.29 19.88
CA TRP A 131 7.55 -8.75 19.68
C TRP A 131 8.90 -9.45 19.65
N ALA A 132 9.99 -8.75 19.32
CA ALA A 132 11.28 -9.35 19.07
C ALA A 132 11.81 -10.21 20.22
N ASP A 133 11.54 -9.84 21.46
CA ASP A 133 11.91 -10.56 22.68
C ASP A 133 10.80 -11.45 23.26
N LYS A 134 9.68 -11.59 22.52
CA LYS A 134 8.47 -12.30 22.96
C LYS A 134 8.00 -13.37 21.96
N LEU A 135 8.90 -13.82 21.08
CA LEU A 135 8.55 -14.79 20.05
C LEU A 135 8.02 -16.11 20.61
N GLU A 136 8.48 -16.51 21.79
CA GLU A 136 8.00 -17.72 22.48
C GLU A 136 6.50 -17.67 22.85
N TYR A 137 5.94 -16.45 22.98
CA TYR A 137 4.51 -16.27 23.24
C TYR A 137 3.67 -16.18 21.94
N ALA A 138 4.32 -16.12 20.79
CA ALA A 138 3.60 -16.02 19.53
C ALA A 138 2.85 -17.33 19.18
N VAL A 139 3.42 -18.49 19.54
CA VAL A 139 2.77 -19.80 19.46
C VAL A 139 3.05 -20.56 20.75
N PRO A 140 2.07 -20.69 21.66
CA PRO A 140 2.26 -21.37 22.92
C PRO A 140 2.76 -22.81 22.75
N GLY A 141 3.83 -23.18 23.47
CA GLY A 141 4.39 -24.52 23.44
C GLY A 141 5.24 -24.87 22.21
N ALA A 142 5.52 -23.90 21.34
CA ALA A 142 6.36 -24.11 20.16
C ALA A 142 7.59 -23.21 20.17
N THR A 143 8.69 -23.72 19.66
CA THR A 143 9.88 -22.92 19.34
C THR A 143 9.74 -22.37 17.92
N ILE A 144 10.02 -21.08 17.76
CA ILE A 144 9.94 -20.40 16.47
C ILE A 144 11.34 -20.02 16.01
N ALA A 145 11.68 -20.35 14.77
CA ALA A 145 12.93 -19.99 14.14
C ALA A 145 12.69 -19.06 12.93
N PRO A 146 13.66 -18.16 12.61
CA PRO A 146 13.62 -17.39 11.37
C PRO A 146 13.75 -18.29 10.15
N LEU A 147 13.24 -17.82 9.01
CA LEU A 147 13.28 -18.55 7.74
C LEU A 147 14.65 -18.49 7.06
N GLY A 148 15.32 -17.34 7.09
CA GLY A 148 16.56 -17.09 6.38
C GLY A 148 16.62 -15.71 5.74
N VAL A 149 17.08 -15.65 4.49
CA VAL A 149 17.05 -14.43 3.69
C VAL A 149 15.67 -14.27 3.05
N VAL A 150 15.07 -13.11 3.21
CA VAL A 150 13.73 -12.77 2.67
C VAL A 150 13.86 -11.80 1.51
N GLY A 151 13.39 -12.20 0.34
CA GLY A 151 13.18 -11.31 -0.78
C GLY A 151 11.84 -10.56 -0.63
N GLN A 152 11.87 -9.25 -0.74
CA GLN A 152 10.69 -8.39 -0.59
C GLN A 152 10.54 -7.47 -1.79
N VAL A 153 9.34 -7.41 -2.38
CA VAL A 153 9.01 -6.50 -3.46
C VAL A 153 7.78 -5.71 -3.05
N ILE A 154 7.92 -4.39 -3.06
CA ILE A 154 6.88 -3.46 -2.58
C ILE A 154 6.34 -2.59 -3.71
N PRO A 155 5.06 -2.17 -3.63
CA PRO A 155 4.39 -1.34 -4.61
C PRO A 155 4.72 0.14 -4.43
N TRP A 156 4.21 0.95 -5.34
CA TRP A 156 4.43 2.39 -5.41
C TRP A 156 3.42 3.24 -4.63
N ASN A 157 2.30 2.69 -4.18
CA ASN A 157 1.20 3.49 -3.61
C ASN A 157 1.40 3.89 -2.14
N PHE A 158 2.16 3.11 -1.37
CA PHE A 158 2.54 3.39 0.02
C PHE A 158 4.00 2.96 0.28
N PRO A 159 4.99 3.64 -0.34
CA PRO A 159 6.38 3.17 -0.35
C PRO A 159 6.96 2.88 1.04
N LEU A 160 6.96 3.88 1.94
CA LEU A 160 7.52 3.72 3.28
C LEU A 160 6.70 2.76 4.15
N LEU A 161 5.37 2.82 4.05
CA LEU A 161 4.50 1.96 4.86
C LEU A 161 4.65 0.49 4.45
N MET A 162 4.66 0.17 3.15
CA MET A 162 4.83 -1.20 2.66
C MET A 162 6.24 -1.74 2.94
N LEU A 163 7.24 -0.88 2.92
CA LEU A 163 8.59 -1.21 3.40
C LEU A 163 8.55 -1.60 4.88
N ALA A 164 7.91 -0.80 5.73
CA ALA A 164 7.82 -1.06 7.16
C ALA A 164 7.02 -2.34 7.47
N TRP A 165 5.90 -2.58 6.77
CA TRP A 165 5.08 -3.78 6.93
C TRP A 165 5.86 -5.07 6.69
N LYS A 166 6.89 -5.03 5.82
CA LYS A 166 7.68 -6.21 5.44
C LYS A 166 9.00 -6.30 6.20
N ILE A 167 9.73 -5.19 6.35
CA ILE A 167 11.04 -5.20 7.03
C ILE A 167 10.88 -5.42 8.54
N ALA A 168 9.95 -4.73 9.19
CA ALA A 168 9.85 -4.77 10.65
C ALA A 168 9.60 -6.21 11.20
N PRO A 169 8.58 -6.98 10.72
CA PRO A 169 8.38 -8.36 11.16
C PRO A 169 9.53 -9.29 10.76
N ALA A 170 10.14 -9.10 9.58
CA ALA A 170 11.28 -9.91 9.15
C ALA A 170 12.46 -9.77 10.10
N LEU A 171 12.83 -8.53 10.48
CA LEU A 171 13.93 -8.25 11.41
C LEU A 171 13.60 -8.70 12.83
N ALA A 172 12.39 -8.47 13.33
CA ALA A 172 11.95 -8.93 14.65
C ALA A 172 12.10 -10.44 14.79
N MET A 173 11.72 -11.19 13.75
CA MET A 173 11.83 -12.64 13.70
C MET A 173 13.29 -13.14 13.60
N GLY A 174 14.23 -12.28 13.18
CA GLY A 174 15.66 -12.63 13.02
C GLY A 174 16.04 -12.97 11.58
N ASN A 175 15.22 -12.66 10.58
CA ASN A 175 15.56 -12.78 9.16
C ASN A 175 16.41 -11.60 8.68
N THR A 176 17.08 -11.77 7.55
CA THR A 176 17.72 -10.71 6.77
C THR A 176 16.94 -10.45 5.48
N VAL A 177 17.13 -9.29 4.88
CA VAL A 177 16.22 -8.79 3.83
C VAL A 177 16.99 -8.33 2.59
N VAL A 178 16.46 -8.69 1.42
CA VAL A 178 16.73 -8.05 0.13
C VAL A 178 15.43 -7.45 -0.37
N LEU A 179 15.32 -6.12 -0.37
CA LEU A 179 14.12 -5.37 -0.74
C LEU A 179 14.28 -4.71 -2.10
N LYS A 180 13.24 -4.81 -2.94
CA LYS A 180 13.10 -4.05 -4.19
C LYS A 180 11.88 -3.13 -4.09
N PRO A 181 12.04 -1.80 -4.01
CA PRO A 181 10.94 -0.85 -4.15
C PRO A 181 10.44 -0.78 -5.60
N ALA A 182 9.23 -0.25 -5.80
CA ALA A 182 8.75 0.07 -7.13
C ALA A 182 9.66 1.13 -7.81
N GLU A 183 9.85 1.00 -9.11
CA GLU A 183 10.70 1.91 -9.88
C GLU A 183 10.22 3.37 -9.86
N THR A 184 8.92 3.59 -9.77
CA THR A 184 8.32 4.93 -9.72
C THR A 184 8.38 5.59 -8.34
N THR A 185 8.78 4.86 -7.28
CA THR A 185 8.83 5.37 -5.91
C THR A 185 9.99 4.74 -5.12
N SER A 186 11.21 4.89 -5.65
CA SER A 186 12.41 4.32 -5.01
C SER A 186 13.07 5.24 -3.98
N VAL A 187 12.79 6.55 -4.03
CA VAL A 187 13.50 7.57 -3.24
C VAL A 187 13.33 7.33 -1.74
N THR A 188 12.11 7.09 -1.28
CA THR A 188 11.81 6.90 0.16
C THR A 188 12.54 5.68 0.73
N ALA A 189 12.65 4.58 -0.05
CA ALA A 189 13.40 3.40 0.37
C ALA A 189 14.91 3.66 0.50
N LEU A 190 15.48 4.48 -0.39
CA LEU A 190 16.89 4.86 -0.33
C LEU A 190 17.19 5.87 0.79
N LYS A 191 16.25 6.76 1.10
CA LYS A 191 16.32 7.59 2.31
C LYS A 191 16.22 6.75 3.58
N PHE A 192 15.40 5.70 3.58
CA PHE A 192 15.36 4.74 4.67
C PHE A 192 16.70 3.99 4.84
N ALA A 193 17.42 3.73 3.75
CA ALA A 193 18.77 3.15 3.83
C ALA A 193 19.77 4.06 4.58
N GLU A 194 19.67 5.41 4.40
CA GLU A 194 20.46 6.37 5.18
C GLU A 194 20.14 6.26 6.68
N LEU A 195 18.84 6.14 7.01
CA LEU A 195 18.37 5.96 8.37
C LEU A 195 18.88 4.65 9.00
N LEU A 196 19.00 3.56 8.21
CA LEU A 196 19.58 2.31 8.69
C LEU A 196 21.07 2.44 9.09
N GLN A 197 21.84 3.28 8.37
CA GLN A 197 23.21 3.61 8.75
C GLN A 197 23.25 4.41 10.06
N GLU A 198 22.39 5.42 10.21
CA GLU A 198 22.25 6.20 11.43
C GLU A 198 21.79 5.35 12.63
N ALA A 199 20.93 4.34 12.38
CA ALA A 199 20.54 3.36 13.39
C ALA A 199 21.63 2.35 13.73
N GLU A 200 22.79 2.38 13.05
CA GLU A 200 23.89 1.44 13.20
C GLU A 200 23.45 -0.03 12.99
N LEU A 201 22.47 -0.26 12.09
CA LEU A 201 22.03 -1.62 11.80
C LEU A 201 23.19 -2.44 11.23
N PRO A 202 23.45 -3.67 11.71
CA PRO A 202 24.58 -4.47 11.23
C PRO A 202 24.56 -4.64 9.71
N ALA A 203 25.74 -4.49 9.10
CA ALA A 203 25.91 -4.51 7.65
C ALA A 203 25.35 -5.80 7.02
N GLY A 204 24.53 -5.66 5.98
CA GLY A 204 23.91 -6.76 5.26
C GLY A 204 22.60 -7.28 5.83
N VAL A 205 22.14 -6.83 7.01
CA VAL A 205 20.85 -7.24 7.58
C VAL A 205 19.70 -6.76 6.68
N VAL A 206 19.79 -5.56 6.13
CA VAL A 206 18.89 -5.05 5.09
C VAL A 206 19.70 -4.61 3.89
N ASN A 207 19.25 -5.01 2.70
CA ASN A 207 19.82 -4.61 1.41
C ASN A 207 18.69 -4.11 0.52
N ILE A 208 18.92 -3.03 -0.23
CA ILE A 208 17.92 -2.42 -1.11
C ILE A 208 18.49 -2.32 -2.52
N VAL A 209 17.81 -2.98 -3.46
CA VAL A 209 18.16 -3.00 -4.88
C VAL A 209 17.01 -2.39 -5.69
N CYS A 210 17.30 -1.32 -6.44
CA CYS A 210 16.30 -0.61 -7.23
C CYS A 210 16.33 -1.09 -8.69
N GLY A 211 15.19 -1.06 -9.36
CA GLY A 211 15.06 -1.45 -10.76
C GLY A 211 13.64 -1.85 -11.12
N ALA A 212 13.44 -2.19 -12.38
CA ALA A 212 12.16 -2.57 -12.96
C ALA A 212 11.83 -4.07 -12.77
N GLY A 213 10.97 -4.60 -13.62
CA GLY A 213 10.49 -5.99 -13.54
C GLY A 213 11.59 -7.04 -13.58
N GLU A 214 12.66 -6.84 -14.36
CA GLU A 214 13.80 -7.77 -14.43
C GLU A 214 14.51 -7.90 -13.08
N THR A 215 14.76 -6.77 -12.40
CA THR A 215 15.33 -6.78 -11.05
C THR A 215 14.39 -7.47 -10.06
N GLY A 216 13.07 -7.24 -10.19
CA GLY A 216 12.06 -7.92 -9.39
C GLY A 216 12.08 -9.43 -9.59
N ALA A 217 12.15 -9.91 -10.83
CA ALA A 217 12.26 -11.32 -11.16
C ALA A 217 13.54 -11.95 -10.57
N ALA A 218 14.67 -11.25 -10.68
CA ALA A 218 15.94 -11.70 -10.09
C ALA A 218 15.85 -11.83 -8.55
N VAL A 219 15.17 -10.90 -7.87
CA VAL A 219 14.95 -11.01 -6.41
C VAL A 219 14.04 -12.19 -6.07
N VAL A 220 12.94 -12.39 -6.79
CA VAL A 220 11.94 -13.44 -6.53
C VAL A 220 12.50 -14.84 -6.75
N THR A 221 13.23 -15.03 -7.85
CA THR A 221 13.71 -16.36 -8.26
C THR A 221 15.06 -16.74 -7.62
N HIS A 222 15.72 -15.82 -6.93
CA HIS A 222 17.06 -16.04 -6.38
C HIS A 222 17.13 -17.29 -5.47
N PRO A 223 18.09 -18.22 -5.68
CA PRO A 223 18.13 -19.50 -4.96
C PRO A 223 18.31 -19.36 -3.45
N MET A 224 18.98 -18.30 -2.96
CA MET A 224 19.15 -18.06 -1.51
C MET A 224 17.91 -17.49 -0.82
N ALA A 225 16.85 -17.16 -1.54
CA ALA A 225 15.62 -16.68 -0.90
C ALA A 225 14.87 -17.82 -0.21
N ALA A 226 14.75 -17.74 1.11
CA ALA A 226 13.92 -18.67 1.89
C ALA A 226 12.42 -18.29 1.88
N LYS A 227 12.14 -17.02 1.67
CA LYS A 227 10.77 -16.47 1.55
C LYS A 227 10.74 -15.34 0.54
N ILE A 228 9.60 -15.22 -0.15
CA ILE A 228 9.24 -14.05 -0.94
C ILE A 228 7.99 -13.41 -0.33
N ALA A 229 8.04 -12.11 -0.11
CA ALA A 229 6.90 -11.29 0.27
C ALA A 229 6.67 -10.24 -0.81
N PHE A 230 5.54 -10.32 -1.49
CA PHE A 230 5.18 -9.44 -2.60
C PHE A 230 3.89 -8.70 -2.30
N THR A 231 3.89 -7.40 -2.58
CA THR A 231 2.66 -6.59 -2.68
C THR A 231 2.67 -5.87 -4.02
N GLY A 232 1.60 -6.01 -4.79
CA GLY A 232 1.48 -5.41 -6.12
C GLY A 232 0.27 -5.89 -6.89
N SER A 233 0.33 -5.86 -8.24
CA SER A 233 -0.81 -6.27 -9.06
C SER A 233 -1.07 -7.77 -9.02
N THR A 234 -2.34 -8.14 -9.23
CA THR A 234 -2.78 -9.55 -9.29
C THR A 234 -2.09 -10.32 -10.40
N GLU A 235 -1.85 -9.69 -11.55
CA GLU A 235 -1.17 -10.29 -12.70
C GLU A 235 0.27 -10.68 -12.34
N VAL A 236 1.03 -9.77 -11.72
CA VAL A 236 2.40 -10.06 -11.28
C VAL A 236 2.41 -11.11 -10.18
N GLY A 237 1.47 -11.06 -9.24
CA GLY A 237 1.31 -12.09 -8.21
C GLY A 237 1.13 -13.49 -8.81
N LYS A 238 0.30 -13.64 -9.86
CA LYS A 238 0.12 -14.89 -10.59
C LYS A 238 1.39 -15.36 -11.31
N VAL A 239 2.18 -14.44 -11.85
CA VAL A 239 3.49 -14.76 -12.46
C VAL A 239 4.44 -15.32 -11.39
N ILE A 240 4.55 -14.65 -10.24
CA ILE A 240 5.38 -15.08 -9.12
C ILE A 240 4.98 -16.47 -8.62
N MET A 241 3.68 -16.72 -8.45
CA MET A 241 3.17 -18.04 -8.05
C MET A 241 3.64 -19.15 -9.00
N ARG A 242 3.57 -18.90 -10.32
CA ARG A 242 4.01 -19.88 -11.34
C ARG A 242 5.53 -20.09 -11.27
N GLN A 243 6.31 -19.04 -11.10
CA GLN A 243 7.78 -19.11 -11.01
C GLN A 243 8.26 -19.86 -9.77
N LEU A 244 7.51 -19.78 -8.67
CA LEU A 244 7.89 -20.40 -7.39
C LEU A 244 7.22 -21.76 -7.17
N ALA A 245 6.34 -22.20 -8.05
CA ALA A 245 5.69 -23.52 -7.95
C ALA A 245 6.75 -24.64 -7.91
N GLY A 246 6.61 -25.53 -6.91
CA GLY A 246 7.55 -26.64 -6.71
C GLY A 246 8.87 -26.27 -6.02
N THR A 247 9.04 -25.03 -5.54
CA THR A 247 10.16 -24.62 -4.70
C THR A 247 9.81 -24.69 -3.21
N ASP A 248 10.83 -24.74 -2.35
CA ASP A 248 10.66 -24.71 -0.87
C ASP A 248 10.48 -23.29 -0.31
N LYS A 249 10.39 -22.27 -1.17
CA LYS A 249 10.27 -20.88 -0.74
C LYS A 249 8.88 -20.59 -0.17
N LYS A 250 8.83 -20.06 1.04
CA LYS A 250 7.57 -19.53 1.58
C LYS A 250 7.15 -18.28 0.77
N LEU A 251 5.88 -18.19 0.40
CA LEU A 251 5.35 -17.07 -0.37
C LEU A 251 4.19 -16.42 0.36
N THR A 252 4.18 -15.08 0.43
CA THR A 252 3.01 -14.28 0.80
C THR A 252 2.74 -13.25 -0.29
N LEU A 253 1.46 -13.07 -0.63
CA LEU A 253 0.99 -12.19 -1.69
C LEU A 253 -0.10 -11.28 -1.16
N GLU A 254 0.11 -9.98 -1.26
CA GLU A 254 -0.89 -8.94 -1.06
C GLU A 254 -1.15 -8.27 -2.41
N LEU A 255 -2.34 -8.47 -2.96
CA LEU A 255 -2.66 -8.14 -4.34
C LEU A 255 -3.83 -7.14 -4.41
N GLY A 256 -4.36 -6.94 -5.62
CA GLY A 256 -5.43 -6.00 -5.87
C GLY A 256 -6.75 -6.33 -5.19
N GLY A 257 -7.66 -5.37 -5.23
CA GLY A 257 -8.99 -5.49 -4.66
C GLY A 257 -10.07 -4.73 -5.43
N LYS A 258 -11.32 -5.06 -5.15
CA LYS A 258 -12.51 -4.34 -5.64
C LYS A 258 -13.54 -4.30 -4.50
N ALA A 259 -13.17 -3.63 -3.41
CA ALA A 259 -13.93 -3.67 -2.17
C ALA A 259 -15.35 -3.10 -2.32
N ALA A 260 -16.29 -3.72 -1.63
CA ALA A 260 -17.64 -3.21 -1.46
C ALA A 260 -17.72 -2.35 -0.19
N ASN A 261 -18.21 -1.12 -0.32
CA ASN A 261 -18.59 -0.25 0.78
C ASN A 261 -20.11 -0.22 0.83
N ILE A 262 -20.72 -0.84 1.86
CA ILE A 262 -22.14 -1.20 1.90
C ILE A 262 -22.87 -0.28 2.87
N VAL A 263 -23.87 0.47 2.39
CA VAL A 263 -24.60 1.45 3.17
C VAL A 263 -26.08 1.06 3.26
N PHE A 264 -26.53 0.75 4.48
CA PHE A 264 -27.93 0.45 4.76
C PHE A 264 -28.73 1.71 5.08
N ASP A 265 -30.06 1.62 5.00
CA ASP A 265 -31.00 2.72 5.23
C ASP A 265 -30.99 3.27 6.66
N ASP A 266 -30.57 2.48 7.62
CA ASP A 266 -30.42 2.86 9.02
C ASP A 266 -29.02 3.38 9.39
N SER A 267 -28.15 3.63 8.41
CA SER A 267 -26.80 4.13 8.66
C SER A 267 -26.79 5.61 9.06
N PRO A 268 -25.77 6.07 9.80
CA PRO A 268 -25.50 7.49 10.01
C PRO A 268 -25.03 8.13 8.69
N VAL A 269 -25.96 8.61 7.88
CA VAL A 269 -25.77 8.96 6.46
C VAL A 269 -24.58 9.90 6.23
N ASP A 270 -24.46 11.00 7.00
CA ASP A 270 -23.39 11.98 6.78
C ASP A 270 -22.01 11.39 7.10
N GLN A 271 -21.91 10.58 8.14
CA GLN A 271 -20.67 9.85 8.45
C GLN A 271 -20.35 8.79 7.38
N ALA A 272 -21.38 8.11 6.85
CA ALA A 272 -21.22 7.15 5.78
C ALA A 272 -20.73 7.81 4.49
N VAL A 273 -21.24 9.02 4.15
CA VAL A 273 -20.76 9.79 2.99
C VAL A 273 -19.28 10.14 3.14
N GLU A 274 -18.84 10.68 4.30
CA GLU A 274 -17.41 10.95 4.54
C GLU A 274 -16.57 9.68 4.52
N GLY A 275 -17.08 8.57 5.06
CA GLY A 275 -16.42 7.28 5.00
C GLY A 275 -16.29 6.72 3.58
N VAL A 276 -17.28 6.94 2.72
CA VAL A 276 -17.22 6.58 1.29
C VAL A 276 -16.19 7.46 0.57
N VAL A 277 -16.22 8.78 0.79
CA VAL A 277 -15.25 9.72 0.20
C VAL A 277 -13.82 9.36 0.59
N ASN A 278 -13.57 9.16 1.89
CA ASN A 278 -12.26 8.71 2.36
C ASN A 278 -11.89 7.31 1.83
N GLY A 279 -12.87 6.43 1.70
CA GLY A 279 -12.69 5.05 1.23
C GLY A 279 -12.22 4.95 -0.22
N ILE A 280 -12.50 5.95 -1.07
CA ILE A 280 -12.16 5.91 -2.49
C ILE A 280 -11.22 7.01 -2.94
N PHE A 281 -11.27 8.22 -2.37
CA PHE A 281 -10.47 9.34 -2.87
C PHE A 281 -9.15 9.53 -2.10
N PHE A 282 -9.00 8.93 -0.92
CA PHE A 282 -7.72 8.84 -0.21
C PHE A 282 -6.64 8.28 -1.15
N ASN A 283 -5.46 8.91 -1.15
CA ASN A 283 -4.35 8.58 -2.05
C ASN A 283 -4.78 8.47 -3.53
N GLN A 284 -5.62 9.37 -4.03
CA GLN A 284 -6.16 9.38 -5.40
C GLN A 284 -6.82 8.04 -5.79
N GLY A 285 -7.30 7.26 -4.83
CA GLY A 285 -7.82 5.90 -5.09
C GLY A 285 -6.73 4.84 -5.33
N HIS A 286 -5.46 5.17 -5.12
CA HIS A 286 -4.33 4.24 -5.23
C HIS A 286 -4.22 3.34 -3.98
N VAL A 287 -5.32 2.70 -3.61
CA VAL A 287 -5.44 1.89 -2.40
C VAL A 287 -6.01 0.53 -2.76
N CYS A 288 -5.28 -0.54 -2.48
CA CYS A 288 -5.69 -1.91 -2.80
C CYS A 288 -7.04 -2.30 -2.14
N CYS A 289 -7.32 -1.75 -0.97
CA CYS A 289 -8.57 -1.96 -0.25
C CYS A 289 -9.60 -0.83 -0.45
N ALA A 290 -9.41 0.07 -1.43
CA ALA A 290 -10.34 1.16 -1.70
C ALA A 290 -11.78 0.66 -1.88
N GLY A 291 -12.73 1.34 -1.24
CA GLY A 291 -14.17 1.08 -1.35
C GLY A 291 -14.72 1.49 -2.72
N SER A 292 -14.14 0.96 -3.78
CA SER A 292 -14.38 1.38 -5.18
C SER A 292 -15.73 0.94 -5.75
N ARG A 293 -16.45 0.04 -5.04
CA ARG A 293 -17.87 -0.24 -5.27
C ARG A 293 -18.69 0.22 -4.07
N LEU A 294 -19.51 1.23 -4.25
CA LEU A 294 -20.55 1.62 -3.29
C LEU A 294 -21.80 0.78 -3.54
N LEU A 295 -22.23 0.00 -2.56
CA LEU A 295 -23.53 -0.64 -2.55
C LEU A 295 -24.41 0.13 -1.58
N VAL A 296 -25.42 0.82 -2.09
CA VAL A 296 -26.35 1.63 -1.27
C VAL A 296 -27.74 1.04 -1.31
N GLN A 297 -28.42 0.98 -0.17
CA GLN A 297 -29.79 0.47 -0.13
C GLN A 297 -30.73 1.37 -0.93
N GLU A 298 -31.57 0.76 -1.78
CA GLU A 298 -32.38 1.46 -2.79
C GLU A 298 -33.25 2.58 -2.19
N SER A 299 -33.80 2.38 -0.98
CA SER A 299 -34.64 3.35 -0.28
C SER A 299 -33.99 4.70 0.03
N ILE A 300 -32.65 4.75 0.12
CA ILE A 300 -31.89 5.98 0.41
C ILE A 300 -30.94 6.38 -0.73
N ALA A 301 -30.89 5.64 -1.82
CA ALA A 301 -29.87 5.76 -2.85
C ALA A 301 -29.83 7.16 -3.49
N GLU A 302 -30.98 7.73 -3.85
CA GLU A 302 -31.06 9.05 -4.48
C GLU A 302 -30.52 10.14 -3.55
N MET A 303 -30.99 10.18 -2.31
CA MET A 303 -30.53 11.14 -1.29
C MET A 303 -29.04 10.97 -0.98
N PHE A 304 -28.57 9.73 -0.83
CA PHE A 304 -27.18 9.44 -0.54
C PHE A 304 -26.25 9.90 -1.67
N VAL A 305 -26.60 9.57 -2.92
CA VAL A 305 -25.84 9.98 -4.11
C VAL A 305 -25.81 11.50 -4.26
N ALA A 306 -26.92 12.20 -3.98
CA ALA A 306 -26.94 13.66 -4.01
C ALA A 306 -25.98 14.27 -2.98
N LYS A 307 -25.96 13.78 -1.73
CA LYS A 307 -25.01 14.21 -0.70
C LYS A 307 -23.55 13.90 -1.11
N LEU A 308 -23.31 12.72 -1.66
CA LEU A 308 -22.00 12.31 -2.15
C LEU A 308 -21.48 13.24 -3.26
N ARG A 309 -22.33 13.58 -4.25
CA ARG A 309 -21.97 14.53 -5.32
C ARG A 309 -21.61 15.90 -4.75
N ASN A 310 -22.41 16.43 -3.82
CA ASN A 310 -22.11 17.70 -3.15
C ASN A 310 -20.74 17.65 -2.43
N ARG A 311 -20.38 16.50 -1.86
CA ARG A 311 -19.09 16.32 -1.21
C ARG A 311 -17.92 16.21 -2.20
N VAL A 312 -18.16 15.56 -3.35
CA VAL A 312 -17.19 15.48 -4.46
C VAL A 312 -16.92 16.86 -5.08
N ASP A 313 -17.93 17.73 -5.15
CA ASP A 313 -17.78 19.08 -5.71
C ASP A 313 -16.80 19.98 -4.95
N VAL A 314 -16.57 19.71 -3.66
CA VAL A 314 -15.67 20.50 -2.83
C VAL A 314 -14.27 19.86 -2.70
N LEU A 315 -14.03 18.69 -3.31
CA LEU A 315 -12.71 18.08 -3.34
C LEU A 315 -11.74 18.87 -4.24
N ARG A 316 -10.57 19.15 -3.72
CA ARG A 316 -9.53 19.89 -4.42
C ARG A 316 -8.52 18.95 -5.04
N VAL A 317 -8.41 19.03 -6.36
CA VAL A 317 -7.36 18.37 -7.12
C VAL A 317 -6.25 19.39 -7.37
N GLY A 318 -5.02 19.10 -6.97
CA GLY A 318 -3.97 20.10 -7.11
C GLY A 318 -2.58 19.64 -6.69
N ASN A 319 -1.71 20.62 -6.48
CA ASN A 319 -0.34 20.37 -6.03
C ASN A 319 -0.33 19.53 -4.75
N PRO A 320 0.28 18.33 -4.75
CA PRO A 320 0.30 17.45 -3.59
C PRO A 320 0.97 18.06 -2.35
N LEU A 321 1.90 18.99 -2.53
CA LEU A 321 2.57 19.71 -1.42
C LEU A 321 1.70 20.80 -0.78
N ASP A 322 0.59 21.19 -1.40
CA ASP A 322 -0.36 22.10 -0.77
C ASP A 322 -1.20 21.32 0.26
N LYS A 323 -1.15 21.79 1.52
CA LYS A 323 -1.88 21.17 2.66
C LYS A 323 -3.40 21.18 2.46
N ASN A 324 -3.91 22.01 1.56
CA ASN A 324 -5.34 22.08 1.21
C ASN A 324 -5.74 21.10 0.09
N THR A 325 -4.80 20.44 -0.58
CA THR A 325 -5.10 19.45 -1.62
C THR A 325 -5.73 18.20 -1.02
N ASP A 326 -6.84 17.73 -1.62
CA ASP A 326 -7.54 16.49 -1.24
C ASP A 326 -7.14 15.33 -2.14
N VAL A 327 -6.92 15.58 -3.43
CA VAL A 327 -6.55 14.59 -4.43
C VAL A 327 -5.31 15.08 -5.16
N GLY A 328 -4.23 14.31 -5.06
CA GLY A 328 -2.95 14.63 -5.67
C GLY A 328 -2.81 14.14 -7.11
N ALA A 329 -1.57 13.97 -7.55
CA ALA A 329 -1.26 13.47 -8.88
C ALA A 329 -1.33 11.93 -8.94
N ILE A 330 -1.78 11.40 -10.07
CA ILE A 330 -1.69 9.98 -10.40
C ILE A 330 -0.21 9.61 -10.56
N ASN A 331 0.22 8.50 -9.99
CA ASN A 331 1.64 8.14 -9.87
C ASN A 331 2.43 8.13 -11.21
N SER A 332 1.79 7.77 -12.32
CA SER A 332 2.47 7.69 -13.61
C SER A 332 1.52 7.90 -14.79
N ARG A 333 2.09 8.23 -15.96
CA ARG A 333 1.34 8.30 -17.22
C ARG A 333 0.62 6.99 -17.53
N ALA A 334 1.30 5.86 -17.37
CA ALA A 334 0.71 4.55 -17.64
C ALA A 334 -0.51 4.26 -16.74
N GLN A 335 -0.47 4.66 -15.45
CA GLN A 335 -1.60 4.52 -14.56
C GLN A 335 -2.74 5.48 -14.92
N LEU A 336 -2.43 6.72 -15.32
CA LEU A 336 -3.42 7.67 -15.81
C LEU A 336 -4.14 7.13 -17.05
N ASP A 337 -3.39 6.61 -18.03
CA ASP A 337 -3.96 6.03 -19.25
C ASP A 337 -4.88 4.84 -18.94
N ARG A 338 -4.50 3.98 -17.97
CA ARG A 338 -5.34 2.87 -17.50
C ARG A 338 -6.64 3.35 -16.83
N ILE A 339 -6.57 4.42 -16.04
CA ILE A 339 -7.78 5.03 -15.44
C ILE A 339 -8.70 5.53 -16.54
N CYS A 340 -8.18 6.27 -17.53
CA CYS A 340 -8.95 6.78 -18.65
C CYS A 340 -9.64 5.65 -19.44
N GLU A 341 -8.88 4.59 -19.80
CA GLU A 341 -9.42 3.42 -20.50
C GLU A 341 -10.63 2.81 -19.79
N LEU A 342 -10.53 2.60 -18.48
CA LEU A 342 -11.61 2.00 -17.70
C LEU A 342 -12.80 2.94 -17.51
N VAL A 343 -12.55 4.24 -17.33
CA VAL A 343 -13.62 5.25 -17.25
C VAL A 343 -14.39 5.32 -18.58
N ASP A 344 -13.68 5.36 -19.71
CA ASP A 344 -14.30 5.35 -21.05
C ASP A 344 -15.13 4.09 -21.27
N SER A 345 -14.66 2.93 -20.78
CA SER A 345 -15.44 1.68 -20.86
C SER A 345 -16.74 1.74 -20.04
N GLY A 346 -16.77 2.50 -18.94
CA GLY A 346 -17.97 2.69 -18.13
C GLY A 346 -19.01 3.55 -18.87
N VAL A 347 -18.56 4.64 -19.48
CA VAL A 347 -19.42 5.51 -20.32
C VAL A 347 -19.95 4.74 -21.53
N ALA A 348 -19.09 4.01 -22.23
CA ALA A 348 -19.48 3.20 -23.40
C ALA A 348 -20.49 2.10 -23.04
N ALA A 349 -20.44 1.58 -21.81
CA ALA A 349 -21.39 0.58 -21.30
C ALA A 349 -22.73 1.20 -20.81
N GLY A 350 -22.89 2.53 -20.89
CA GLY A 350 -24.12 3.25 -20.54
C GLY A 350 -24.27 3.60 -19.06
N ALA A 351 -23.20 3.58 -18.29
CA ALA A 351 -23.24 4.11 -16.92
C ALA A 351 -23.19 5.64 -16.92
N ASP A 352 -23.93 6.26 -16.00
CA ASP A 352 -23.97 7.71 -15.85
C ASP A 352 -22.75 8.22 -15.10
N MET A 353 -21.89 8.98 -15.77
CA MET A 353 -20.68 9.55 -15.19
C MET A 353 -20.94 10.93 -14.58
N TYR A 354 -20.49 11.12 -13.36
CA TYR A 354 -20.45 12.42 -12.69
C TYR A 354 -19.03 12.82 -12.35
N GLN A 355 -18.64 14.03 -12.76
CA GLN A 355 -17.43 14.73 -12.34
C GLN A 355 -17.79 16.16 -11.99
N SER A 356 -17.17 16.74 -10.95
CA SER A 356 -17.43 18.13 -10.58
C SER A 356 -17.11 19.09 -11.72
N GLY A 357 -18.09 19.92 -12.09
CA GLY A 357 -17.93 20.97 -13.10
C GLY A 357 -17.00 22.11 -12.65
N VAL A 358 -16.85 22.32 -11.34
CA VAL A 358 -16.00 23.38 -10.76
C VAL A 358 -14.56 22.91 -10.53
N CYS A 359 -14.30 21.59 -10.60
CA CYS A 359 -12.95 21.04 -10.43
C CYS A 359 -12.07 21.43 -11.63
N GLN A 360 -11.02 22.19 -11.37
CA GLN A 360 -9.97 22.54 -12.33
C GLN A 360 -8.76 21.64 -12.10
N LEU A 361 -8.22 21.03 -13.17
CA LEU A 361 -6.97 20.28 -13.09
C LEU A 361 -5.79 21.20 -13.33
N PRO A 362 -4.63 20.96 -12.67
CA PRO A 362 -3.39 21.62 -13.03
C PRO A 362 -3.03 21.42 -14.51
N ALA A 363 -2.40 22.41 -15.12
CA ALA A 363 -2.02 22.36 -16.54
C ALA A 363 -0.90 21.35 -16.84
N ARG A 364 -0.13 20.94 -15.83
CA ARG A 364 0.99 19.99 -15.94
C ARG A 364 0.89 18.95 -14.85
N GLY A 365 1.42 17.75 -15.09
CA GLY A 365 1.36 16.60 -14.20
C GLY A 365 0.24 15.63 -14.55
N TYR A 366 0.21 14.50 -13.88
CA TYR A 366 -0.73 13.41 -14.12
C TYR A 366 -1.93 13.53 -13.17
N TYR A 367 -2.97 14.22 -13.58
CA TYR A 367 -4.14 14.45 -12.71
C TYR A 367 -5.40 13.85 -13.30
N PHE A 368 -6.30 13.41 -12.43
CA PHE A 368 -7.60 12.89 -12.82
C PHE A 368 -8.69 13.40 -11.85
N LYS A 369 -9.86 13.76 -12.38
CA LYS A 369 -10.97 14.26 -11.56
C LYS A 369 -11.62 13.14 -10.76
N PRO A 370 -11.98 13.36 -9.47
CA PRO A 370 -12.86 12.47 -8.73
C PRO A 370 -14.12 12.16 -9.55
N THR A 371 -14.39 10.87 -9.75
CA THR A 371 -15.43 10.40 -10.66
C THR A 371 -16.39 9.45 -9.94
N VAL A 372 -17.68 9.64 -10.11
CA VAL A 372 -18.75 8.79 -9.59
C VAL A 372 -19.60 8.29 -10.73
N PHE A 373 -19.71 6.97 -10.85
CA PHE A 373 -20.62 6.33 -11.80
C PHE A 373 -21.89 5.85 -11.09
N THR A 374 -23.05 6.18 -11.66
CA THR A 374 -24.36 5.64 -11.28
C THR A 374 -24.96 4.81 -12.43
N GLY A 375 -26.05 4.08 -12.19
CA GLY A 375 -26.57 3.14 -13.20
C GLY A 375 -25.64 1.95 -13.49
N VAL A 376 -24.71 1.66 -12.56
CA VAL A 376 -23.74 0.59 -12.73
C VAL A 376 -24.36 -0.77 -12.44
N THR A 377 -24.11 -1.74 -13.31
CA THR A 377 -24.47 -3.15 -13.11
C THR A 377 -23.22 -4.00 -12.81
N GLN A 378 -23.41 -5.22 -12.30
CA GLN A 378 -22.32 -6.12 -11.99
C GLN A 378 -21.54 -6.59 -13.25
N SER A 379 -22.09 -6.42 -14.45
CA SER A 379 -21.45 -6.79 -15.72
C SER A 379 -20.47 -5.74 -16.23
N HIS A 380 -20.58 -4.48 -15.79
CA HIS A 380 -19.68 -3.40 -16.24
C HIS A 380 -18.25 -3.65 -15.80
N ARG A 381 -17.29 -3.37 -16.68
CA ARG A 381 -15.85 -3.50 -16.36
C ARG A 381 -15.48 -2.69 -15.11
N ILE A 382 -16.02 -1.46 -14.98
CA ILE A 382 -15.79 -0.58 -13.83
C ILE A 382 -16.30 -1.14 -12.50
N ALA A 383 -17.19 -2.13 -12.49
CA ALA A 383 -17.63 -2.85 -11.29
C ALA A 383 -16.81 -4.11 -11.00
N ARG A 384 -16.04 -4.61 -11.96
CA ARG A 384 -15.33 -5.90 -11.89
C ARG A 384 -13.82 -5.74 -11.82
N GLU A 385 -13.26 -4.81 -12.61
CA GLU A 385 -11.81 -4.59 -12.69
C GLU A 385 -11.36 -3.54 -11.68
N GLU A 386 -10.16 -3.70 -11.15
CA GLU A 386 -9.50 -2.70 -10.32
C GLU A 386 -9.03 -1.53 -11.19
N ILE A 387 -9.55 -0.31 -10.90
CA ILE A 387 -9.18 0.90 -11.64
C ILE A 387 -7.91 1.52 -11.05
N PHE A 388 -7.78 1.44 -9.73
CA PHE A 388 -6.69 2.01 -8.94
C PHE A 388 -6.52 3.51 -9.19
N GLY A 389 -7.66 4.22 -9.11
CA GLY A 389 -7.80 5.67 -9.34
C GLY A 389 -9.02 6.24 -8.62
N PRO A 390 -9.25 7.55 -8.69
CA PRO A 390 -10.33 8.23 -7.95
C PRO A 390 -11.70 8.02 -8.62
N VAL A 391 -12.13 6.78 -8.75
CA VAL A 391 -13.34 6.38 -9.50
C VAL A 391 -14.19 5.43 -8.66
N LEU A 392 -15.41 5.85 -8.38
CA LEU A 392 -16.42 5.12 -7.62
C LEU A 392 -17.52 4.57 -8.51
N SER A 393 -17.85 3.29 -8.36
CA SER A 393 -18.97 2.64 -9.02
C SER A 393 -20.12 2.43 -8.02
N VAL A 394 -21.28 3.04 -8.27
CA VAL A 394 -22.46 2.95 -7.39
C VAL A 394 -23.44 1.90 -7.91
N LEU A 395 -23.77 0.94 -7.06
CA LEU A 395 -24.79 -0.08 -7.27
C LEU A 395 -25.84 0.04 -6.15
N THR A 396 -27.07 -0.39 -6.41
CA THR A 396 -28.12 -0.45 -5.38
C THR A 396 -28.39 -1.89 -4.94
N PHE A 397 -29.01 -2.05 -3.78
CA PHE A 397 -29.53 -3.34 -3.29
C PHE A 397 -30.83 -3.10 -2.48
N ARG A 398 -31.68 -4.13 -2.36
CA ARG A 398 -32.95 -4.09 -1.61
C ARG A 398 -32.88 -4.83 -0.29
N THR A 399 -32.23 -5.99 -0.27
CA THR A 399 -32.15 -6.86 0.91
C THR A 399 -30.70 -7.08 1.33
N LEU A 400 -30.51 -7.51 2.58
CA LEU A 400 -29.17 -7.89 3.08
C LEU A 400 -28.55 -9.01 2.24
N GLU A 401 -29.35 -9.98 1.84
CA GLU A 401 -28.92 -11.13 1.05
C GLU A 401 -28.40 -10.69 -0.34
N GLU A 402 -29.10 -9.74 -0.98
CA GLU A 402 -28.67 -9.13 -2.24
C GLU A 402 -27.37 -8.32 -2.07
N ALA A 403 -27.23 -7.57 -0.96
CA ALA A 403 -26.01 -6.85 -0.67
C ALA A 403 -24.81 -7.80 -0.52
N VAL A 404 -24.99 -8.93 0.18
CA VAL A 404 -23.96 -9.96 0.35
C VAL A 404 -23.61 -10.62 -0.98
N GLU A 405 -24.61 -10.97 -1.80
CA GLU A 405 -24.39 -11.54 -3.12
C GLU A 405 -23.55 -10.59 -3.98
N LYS A 406 -24.00 -9.34 -4.13
CA LYS A 406 -23.30 -8.33 -4.93
C LYS A 406 -21.89 -8.02 -4.40
N ALA A 407 -21.72 -7.94 -3.09
CA ALA A 407 -20.42 -7.70 -2.47
C ALA A 407 -19.43 -8.82 -2.78
N ASN A 408 -19.89 -10.08 -2.67
CA ASN A 408 -19.08 -11.27 -2.89
C ASN A 408 -18.87 -11.66 -4.36
N ASN A 409 -19.66 -11.09 -5.29
CA ASN A 409 -19.56 -11.35 -6.73
C ASN A 409 -18.39 -10.57 -7.35
N THR A 410 -17.19 -10.98 -6.98
CA THR A 410 -15.91 -10.45 -7.47
C THR A 410 -14.86 -11.54 -7.35
N MET A 411 -13.81 -11.48 -8.19
CA MET A 411 -12.65 -12.35 -8.06
C MET A 411 -11.78 -11.98 -6.82
N TYR A 412 -11.96 -10.79 -6.28
CA TYR A 412 -11.19 -10.25 -5.15
C TYR A 412 -11.84 -10.57 -3.80
N GLY A 413 -11.06 -10.41 -2.74
CA GLY A 413 -11.51 -10.61 -1.36
C GLY A 413 -10.59 -9.93 -0.34
N LEU A 414 -10.15 -8.67 -0.61
CA LEU A 414 -9.24 -7.97 0.29
C LEU A 414 -9.98 -7.33 1.46
N SER A 415 -10.96 -6.48 1.18
CA SER A 415 -11.70 -5.75 2.21
C SER A 415 -13.15 -5.50 1.84
N ALA A 416 -13.93 -5.09 2.85
CA ALA A 416 -15.28 -4.55 2.72
C ALA A 416 -15.57 -3.56 3.85
N GLY A 417 -16.54 -2.66 3.64
CA GLY A 417 -17.08 -1.77 4.67
C GLY A 417 -18.59 -1.94 4.83
N VAL A 418 -19.10 -1.77 6.05
CA VAL A 418 -20.53 -1.89 6.36
C VAL A 418 -20.95 -0.71 7.22
N TRP A 419 -21.99 0.00 6.81
CA TRP A 419 -22.59 1.14 7.51
C TRP A 419 -24.03 0.81 7.91
N THR A 420 -24.30 0.73 9.21
CA THR A 420 -25.62 0.43 9.80
C THR A 420 -25.60 0.70 11.30
N ASP A 421 -26.71 1.12 11.86
CA ASP A 421 -26.86 1.27 13.33
C ASP A 421 -27.19 -0.03 14.05
N LYS A 422 -27.42 -1.15 13.31
CA LYS A 422 -27.78 -2.44 13.91
C LYS A 422 -26.55 -3.32 14.12
N GLY A 423 -26.14 -3.49 15.38
CA GLY A 423 -25.02 -4.37 15.74
C GLY A 423 -25.19 -5.84 15.28
N SER A 424 -26.43 -6.37 15.30
CA SER A 424 -26.72 -7.71 14.76
C SER A 424 -26.47 -7.82 13.25
N ARG A 425 -26.72 -6.74 12.51
CA ARG A 425 -26.44 -6.68 11.07
C ARG A 425 -24.94 -6.64 10.81
N ILE A 426 -24.18 -5.84 11.60
CA ILE A 426 -22.70 -5.82 11.53
C ILE A 426 -22.14 -7.24 11.73
N LEU A 427 -22.56 -7.94 12.78
CA LEU A 427 -22.11 -9.30 13.08
C LEU A 427 -22.45 -10.26 11.93
N LYS A 428 -23.69 -10.23 11.42
CA LYS A 428 -24.12 -11.06 10.30
C LYS A 428 -23.28 -10.76 9.04
N MET A 429 -23.08 -9.48 8.71
CA MET A 429 -22.30 -9.08 7.54
C MET A 429 -20.83 -9.48 7.64
N SER A 430 -20.20 -9.32 8.81
CA SER A 430 -18.80 -9.70 9.02
C SER A 430 -18.53 -11.21 8.81
N THR A 431 -19.54 -12.05 9.02
CA THR A 431 -19.42 -13.51 8.77
C THR A 431 -19.75 -13.92 7.33
N LEU A 432 -20.58 -13.15 6.63
CA LEU A 432 -21.04 -13.49 5.27
C LEU A 432 -20.15 -12.89 4.15
N LEU A 433 -19.47 -11.79 4.42
CA LEU A 433 -18.59 -11.14 3.45
C LEU A 433 -17.29 -11.93 3.31
N LYS A 434 -16.93 -12.25 2.06
CA LYS A 434 -15.70 -12.99 1.71
C LYS A 434 -14.54 -12.00 1.51
N ALA A 435 -14.17 -11.31 2.57
CA ALA A 435 -13.10 -10.32 2.62
C ALA A 435 -12.20 -10.57 3.82
N GLY A 436 -10.89 -10.31 3.66
CA GLY A 436 -9.92 -10.49 4.73
C GLY A 436 -10.06 -9.47 5.85
N VAL A 437 -10.57 -8.26 5.54
CA VAL A 437 -10.89 -7.21 6.51
C VAL A 437 -12.30 -6.70 6.25
N VAL A 438 -13.09 -6.55 7.31
CA VAL A 438 -14.43 -5.93 7.25
C VAL A 438 -14.47 -4.80 8.28
N TRP A 439 -14.61 -3.58 7.79
CA TRP A 439 -14.81 -2.40 8.65
C TRP A 439 -16.29 -2.17 8.90
N ALA A 440 -16.63 -1.73 10.13
CA ALA A 440 -17.99 -1.41 10.53
C ALA A 440 -18.08 0.06 10.97
N ASN A 441 -18.95 0.85 10.33
CA ASN A 441 -19.14 2.28 10.55
C ASN A 441 -17.83 3.10 10.50
N THR A 442 -16.88 2.63 9.70
CA THR A 442 -15.60 3.28 9.39
C THR A 442 -15.02 2.68 8.11
N PHE A 443 -13.96 3.29 7.58
CA PHE A 443 -13.18 2.76 6.46
C PHE A 443 -11.71 3.20 6.58
N ASN A 444 -10.76 2.45 6.00
CA ASN A 444 -9.32 2.74 6.03
C ASN A 444 -8.74 2.92 7.46
N LYS A 445 -9.27 2.21 8.45
CA LYS A 445 -8.69 2.20 9.79
C LYS A 445 -7.72 1.03 9.93
N PHE A 446 -6.45 1.37 10.08
CA PHE A 446 -5.35 0.42 10.21
C PHE A 446 -4.73 0.54 11.60
N ASP A 447 -4.21 -0.59 12.08
CA ASP A 447 -3.47 -0.68 13.33
C ASP A 447 -2.36 -1.73 13.16
N PRO A 448 -1.11 -1.47 13.62
CA PRO A 448 -0.02 -2.42 13.48
C PRO A 448 -0.28 -3.79 14.12
N SER A 449 -1.16 -3.86 15.14
CA SER A 449 -1.55 -5.10 15.81
C SER A 449 -2.63 -5.89 15.08
N SER A 450 -3.31 -5.27 14.11
CA SER A 450 -4.37 -5.92 13.33
C SER A 450 -3.78 -6.59 12.09
N PRO A 451 -4.11 -7.89 11.85
CA PRO A 451 -3.69 -8.56 10.64
C PRO A 451 -4.46 -8.00 9.43
N PHE A 452 -3.75 -7.80 8.33
CA PHE A 452 -4.30 -7.38 7.06
C PHE A 452 -3.93 -8.38 5.97
N GLY A 453 -4.84 -8.68 5.05
CA GLY A 453 -4.59 -9.55 3.91
C GLY A 453 -5.86 -10.08 3.27
N GLY A 454 -5.72 -10.60 2.06
CA GLY A 454 -6.83 -10.98 1.20
C GLY A 454 -7.18 -12.45 1.22
N TYR A 455 -8.30 -12.74 0.52
CA TYR A 455 -8.72 -14.04 0.05
C TYR A 455 -8.84 -14.01 -1.48
N LYS A 456 -9.11 -15.16 -2.10
CA LYS A 456 -9.29 -15.30 -3.55
C LYS A 456 -8.08 -14.73 -4.31
N GLU A 457 -8.32 -13.92 -5.35
CA GLU A 457 -7.26 -13.31 -6.17
C GLU A 457 -6.62 -12.06 -5.53
N SER A 458 -7.06 -11.66 -4.33
CA SER A 458 -6.36 -10.66 -3.53
C SER A 458 -5.14 -11.21 -2.79
N GLY A 459 -4.87 -12.50 -2.90
CA GLY A 459 -3.65 -13.12 -2.38
C GLY A 459 -3.85 -13.96 -1.12
N PHE A 460 -2.76 -14.23 -0.43
CA PHE A 460 -2.70 -15.05 0.78
C PHE A 460 -1.51 -14.68 1.65
N GLY A 461 -1.55 -15.10 2.92
CA GLY A 461 -0.68 -14.60 3.98
C GLY A 461 -1.33 -13.42 4.69
N ARG A 462 -0.61 -12.86 5.64
CA ARG A 462 -1.03 -11.65 6.37
C ARG A 462 0.14 -10.71 6.59
N GLU A 463 -0.15 -9.43 6.59
CA GLU A 463 0.76 -8.37 7.02
C GLU A 463 0.22 -7.77 8.34
N GLY A 464 1.11 -7.24 9.19
CA GLY A 464 0.71 -6.74 10.50
C GLY A 464 0.22 -7.80 11.48
N GLY A 465 0.02 -7.41 12.72
CA GLY A 465 -0.38 -8.29 13.79
C GLY A 465 0.59 -9.45 14.07
N ARG A 466 0.19 -10.31 14.99
CA ARG A 466 0.92 -11.57 15.27
C ARG A 466 0.93 -12.49 14.05
N GLN A 467 -0.12 -12.49 13.26
CA GLN A 467 -0.25 -13.33 12.07
C GLN A 467 0.80 -12.94 11.01
N GLY A 468 0.97 -11.64 10.73
CA GLY A 468 2.01 -11.15 9.82
C GLY A 468 3.42 -11.46 10.31
N LEU A 469 3.66 -11.35 11.62
CA LEU A 469 4.94 -11.76 12.22
C LEU A 469 5.23 -13.26 11.96
N MET A 470 4.23 -14.14 12.14
CA MET A 470 4.37 -15.58 11.94
C MET A 470 4.62 -15.98 10.48
N ASP A 471 4.25 -15.14 9.53
CA ASP A 471 4.59 -15.36 8.13
C ASP A 471 6.10 -15.27 7.84
N TYR A 472 6.89 -14.72 8.77
CA TYR A 472 8.36 -14.63 8.70
C TYR A 472 9.08 -15.67 9.55
N GLY A 473 8.37 -16.60 10.19
CA GLY A 473 8.92 -17.67 11.00
C GLY A 473 8.45 -19.05 10.59
N LYS A 474 9.12 -20.07 11.18
CA LYS A 474 8.69 -21.46 11.14
C LYS A 474 8.71 -22.07 12.53
N VAL A 475 7.78 -22.95 12.81
CA VAL A 475 7.77 -23.79 14.02
C VAL A 475 8.81 -24.89 13.83
N VAL A 476 9.64 -25.13 14.85
CA VAL A 476 10.73 -26.14 14.86
C VAL A 476 10.62 -27.02 16.10
#